data_add7edd97d6396b3d0624c054aab93b5
#
_entry.id   add7edd97d6396b3d0624c054aab93b5
#
_cell.length_a   1.000
_cell.length_b   1.000
_cell.length_c   1.000
_cell.angle_alpha   90.00
_cell.angle_beta   90.00
_cell.angle_gamma   90.00
#
_symmetry.space_group_name_H-M   'P 1'
#
loop_
_entity.id
_entity.type
_entity.pdbx_description
1 polymer ?
#
loop_
_entity_poly.entity_id
_entity_poly.type
_entity_poly.pdbx_seq_one_letter_code
_entity_poly.pdbx_strand_id
1 'polypeptide(L)'
;IRDAQESRGLGDVYKRQMERLALSDIMYIEQRARQIFIHLKENEEISCYEKLSDLSDQLPAELFFLPHKSYAVNLSYVTRIDTSLKCFVMADDTNIPIKRELSGKAKKALERYYFDHTRGLK
;
A
#
# COMPACT_ATOMS: atom_id res chain seq x y z
N ILE A 1 -0.06 -11.18 19.34
CA ILE A 1 0.01 -11.48 19.04
C ILE A 1 0.76 -12.00 18.92
N ARG A 2 1.28 -12.29 19.32
CA ARG A 2 1.77 -12.72 18.92
C ARG A 2 2.97 -12.63 18.60
N ASP A 3 3.66 -12.14 18.93
CA ASP A 3 4.75 -11.72 18.53
C ASP A 3 5.76 -12.68 18.42
N ALA A 4 6.17 -13.26 19.39
CA ALA A 4 7.29 -14.05 19.32
C ALA A 4 7.07 -15.25 18.57
N GLN A 5 6.01 -15.82 18.75
CA GLN A 5 5.82 -16.95 18.05
C GLN A 5 5.75 -16.70 16.69
N GLU A 6 5.54 -15.53 16.38
CA GLU A 6 5.46 -15.19 15.11
C GLU A 6 6.68 -15.31 14.38
N SER A 7 7.81 -15.25 15.03
CA SER A 7 9.04 -15.24 14.27
C SER A 7 9.16 -16.49 13.46
N ARG A 8 8.55 -17.63 13.87
CA ARG A 8 8.71 -18.75 13.12
C ARG A 8 7.55 -19.04 12.28
N GLY A 9 6.42 -18.93 12.76
CA GLY A 9 5.27 -19.16 11.95
C GLY A 9 4.78 -17.95 11.26
N LEU A 10 5.50 -16.86 11.38
CA LEU A 10 5.02 -15.61 10.88
C LEU A 10 4.73 -15.61 9.40
N GLY A 11 5.60 -16.16 8.61
CA GLY A 11 5.38 -16.15 7.18
C GLY A 11 4.10 -16.84 6.78
N ASP A 12 3.84 -18.00 7.36
CA ASP A 12 2.63 -18.71 7.03
C ASP A 12 1.40 -18.01 7.54
N VAL A 13 1.48 -17.47 8.75
CA VAL A 13 0.36 -16.75 9.31
C VAL A 13 0.07 -15.51 8.49
N TYR A 14 1.13 -14.81 8.10
CA TYR A 14 0.98 -13.63 7.30
C TYR A 14 0.33 -13.95 5.96
N LYS A 15 0.77 -14.99 5.29
CA LYS A 15 0.21 -15.34 4.00
C LYS A 15 -1.25 -15.73 4.13
N ARG A 16 -1.60 -16.43 5.18
CA ARG A 16 -2.99 -16.78 5.38
C ARG A 16 -3.83 -15.55 5.65
N GLN A 17 -3.29 -14.59 6.40
CA GLN A 17 -4.00 -13.35 6.64
C GLN A 17 -4.21 -12.57 5.35
N MET A 18 -3.18 -12.54 4.51
CA MET A 18 -3.30 -11.83 3.26
C MET A 18 -4.33 -12.48 2.35
N GLU A 19 -4.45 -13.79 2.38
CA GLU A 19 -5.44 -14.47 1.59
C GLU A 19 -6.85 -14.18 2.07
N ARG A 20 -7.00 -13.97 3.37
CA ARG A 20 -8.31 -13.66 3.89
C ARG A 20 -8.68 -12.21 3.77
N LEU A 21 -7.67 -11.34 3.78
CA LEU A 21 -7.95 -9.93 3.66
C LEU A 21 -8.30 -9.60 2.23
N ALA A 22 -9.32 -8.78 2.07
CA ALA A 22 -9.55 -8.22 0.76
C ALA A 22 -8.47 -7.19 0.52
N LEU A 23 -7.79 -7.25 -0.61
CA LEU A 23 -6.77 -6.26 -0.91
C LEU A 23 -7.36 -4.87 -0.91
N SER A 24 -8.64 -4.75 -1.21
CA SER A 24 -9.30 -3.46 -1.19
C SER A 24 -9.40 -2.84 0.20
N ASP A 25 -9.16 -3.63 1.25
CA ASP A 25 -9.19 -3.08 2.60
C ASP A 25 -7.83 -2.53 3.03
N ILE A 26 -6.79 -2.77 2.26
CA ILE A 26 -5.46 -2.28 2.57
C ILE A 26 -5.32 -0.86 2.05
N MET A 27 -5.02 0.08 2.93
CA MET A 27 -4.87 1.46 2.55
C MET A 27 -3.48 1.73 2.01
N TYR A 28 -2.47 1.37 2.75
CA TYR A 28 -1.09 1.47 2.28
C TYR A 28 -0.21 0.57 3.14
N ILE A 29 0.99 0.30 2.66
CA ILE A 29 1.95 -0.55 3.36
C ILE A 29 3.24 0.24 3.48
N GLU A 30 3.83 0.19 4.67
CA GLU A 30 5.05 0.91 4.95
C GLU A 30 6.10 -0.06 5.43
N GLN A 31 7.33 0.08 4.94
CA GLN A 31 8.45 -0.72 5.42
C GLN A 31 9.26 0.13 6.38
N ARG A 32 9.52 -0.40 7.57
CA ARG A 32 10.42 0.23 8.51
C ARG A 32 11.40 -0.83 8.97
N ALA A 33 12.67 -0.62 8.66
CA ALA A 33 13.71 -1.58 9.01
C ALA A 33 13.33 -2.97 8.45
N ARG A 34 13.12 -3.93 9.28
CA ARG A 34 12.84 -5.29 8.84
C ARG A 34 11.39 -5.67 8.87
N GLN A 35 10.54 -4.72 9.20
CA GLN A 35 9.12 -5.00 9.30
C GLN A 35 8.32 -4.22 8.29
N ILE A 36 7.21 -4.77 7.87
CA ILE A 36 6.24 -4.01 7.13
C ILE A 36 5.04 -3.78 8.02
N PHE A 37 4.39 -2.66 7.80
CA PHE A 37 3.19 -2.29 8.54
C PHE A 37 2.09 -2.09 7.51
N ILE A 38 1.11 -2.98 7.54
CA ILE A 38 -0.01 -2.93 6.60
C ILE A 38 -1.13 -2.17 7.27
N HIS A 39 -1.40 -0.98 6.74
CA HIS A 39 -2.43 -0.11 7.31
C HIS A 39 -3.75 -0.37 6.60
N LEU A 40 -4.73 -0.79 7.38
CA LEU A 40 -6.03 -1.14 6.85
C LEU A 40 -7.02 -0.02 7.11
N LYS A 41 -8.16 -0.10 6.46
CA LYS A 41 -9.19 0.88 6.72
C LYS A 41 -9.61 0.80 8.18
N GLU A 42 -10.20 1.85 8.68
CA GLU A 42 -10.69 1.91 10.06
C GLU A 42 -9.58 1.86 11.08
N ASN A 43 -8.41 2.36 10.69
CA ASN A 43 -7.25 2.48 11.60
C ASN A 43 -6.71 1.15 12.11
N GLU A 44 -6.99 0.06 11.44
CA GLU A 44 -6.40 -1.22 11.81
C GLU A 44 -5.04 -1.35 11.16
N GLU A 45 -4.18 -2.11 11.79
CA GLU A 45 -2.82 -2.27 11.33
C GLU A 45 -2.31 -3.68 11.60
N ILE A 46 -1.61 -4.26 10.64
CA ILE A 46 -0.97 -5.55 10.80
C ILE A 46 0.51 -5.34 10.55
N SER A 47 1.36 -5.87 11.41
CA SER A 47 2.80 -5.78 11.19
C SER A 47 3.42 -7.17 11.15
N CYS A 48 4.48 -7.31 10.38
CA CYS A 48 5.20 -8.57 10.33
C CYS A 48 6.60 -8.35 9.79
N TYR A 49 7.45 -9.33 9.99
CA TYR A 49 8.82 -9.26 9.52
C TYR A 49 8.85 -9.75 8.08
N GLU A 50 8.84 -8.80 7.17
CA GLU A 50 8.82 -9.12 5.76
C GLU A 50 9.42 -7.95 5.00
N LYS A 51 9.75 -8.14 3.75
CA LYS A 51 10.25 -7.06 2.92
C LYS A 51 9.17 -6.65 1.94
N LEU A 52 9.00 -5.35 1.80
CA LEU A 52 8.01 -4.85 0.86
C LEU A 52 8.34 -5.28 -0.55
N SER A 53 9.62 -5.35 -0.89
CA SER A 53 10.00 -5.76 -2.23
C SER A 53 9.54 -7.19 -2.55
N ASP A 54 9.50 -8.05 -1.53
CA ASP A 54 9.02 -9.40 -1.75
C ASP A 54 7.50 -9.44 -1.85
N LEU A 55 6.84 -8.61 -1.08
CA LEU A 55 5.39 -8.57 -1.09
C LEU A 55 4.85 -7.89 -2.34
N SER A 56 5.59 -6.95 -2.88
CA SER A 56 5.08 -6.15 -4.00
C SER A 56 4.69 -7.00 -5.20
N ASP A 57 5.32 -8.15 -5.38
CA ASP A 57 4.98 -9.02 -6.49
C ASP A 57 3.58 -9.58 -6.36
N GLN A 58 3.02 -9.57 -5.17
CA GLN A 58 1.69 -10.09 -4.93
C GLN A 58 0.62 -9.02 -4.97
N LEU A 59 1.01 -7.77 -5.15
CA LEU A 59 0.06 -6.67 -5.19
C LEU A 59 -0.30 -6.33 -6.63
N PRO A 60 -1.58 -6.28 -6.96
CA PRO A 60 -1.97 -5.97 -8.35
C PRO A 60 -1.53 -4.58 -8.74
N ALA A 61 -0.86 -4.47 -9.89
CA ALA A 61 -0.33 -3.19 -10.34
C ALA A 61 -1.43 -2.19 -10.67
N GLU A 62 -2.61 -2.66 -11.02
CA GLU A 62 -3.69 -1.75 -11.34
C GLU A 62 -4.31 -1.13 -10.10
N LEU A 63 -4.03 -1.67 -8.92
CA LEU A 63 -4.60 -1.17 -7.68
C LEU A 63 -3.55 -0.52 -6.79
N PHE A 64 -2.34 -1.06 -6.78
CA PHE A 64 -1.27 -0.57 -5.91
C PHE A 64 -0.15 0.06 -6.70
N PHE A 65 0.43 1.11 -6.14
CA PHE A 65 1.58 1.77 -6.72
C PHE A 65 2.64 1.95 -5.64
N LEU A 66 3.89 1.77 -6.01
CA LEU A 66 5.01 1.95 -5.09
C LEU A 66 5.69 3.30 -5.38
N PRO A 67 5.31 4.36 -4.66
CA PRO A 67 5.91 5.68 -4.90
C PRO A 67 7.29 5.82 -4.32
N HIS A 68 7.68 4.88 -3.48
CA HIS A 68 8.94 4.93 -2.75
C HIS A 68 9.29 3.50 -2.39
N LYS A 69 10.56 3.21 -2.22
CA LYS A 69 10.96 1.84 -1.90
C LYS A 69 10.38 1.34 -0.58
N SER A 70 9.95 2.24 0.26
CA SER A 70 9.42 1.88 1.56
C SER A 70 7.90 1.98 1.66
N TYR A 71 7.22 2.27 0.56
CA TYR A 71 5.77 2.44 0.61
C TYR A 71 5.08 1.84 -0.60
N ALA A 72 3.93 1.23 -0.34
CA ALA A 72 3.03 0.81 -1.41
C ALA A 72 1.67 1.37 -1.05
N VAL A 73 1.03 2.09 -1.97
CA VAL A 73 -0.27 2.71 -1.69
C VAL A 73 -1.35 2.07 -2.53
N ASN A 74 -2.53 1.94 -1.94
CA ASN A 74 -3.70 1.49 -2.67
C ASN A 74 -4.32 2.73 -3.31
N LEU A 75 -4.35 2.75 -4.63
CA LEU A 75 -4.80 3.94 -5.34
C LEU A 75 -6.26 4.30 -5.03
N SER A 76 -7.06 3.33 -4.62
CA SER A 76 -8.45 3.62 -4.29
C SER A 76 -8.59 4.45 -3.02
N TYR A 77 -7.55 4.54 -2.20
CA TYR A 77 -7.59 5.34 -0.98
C TYR A 77 -6.80 6.65 -1.12
N VAL A 78 -6.31 6.95 -2.33
CA VAL A 78 -5.60 8.20 -2.56
C VAL A 78 -6.62 9.26 -2.91
N THR A 79 -6.64 10.38 -2.18
CA THR A 79 -7.54 11.47 -2.51
C THR A 79 -6.94 12.40 -3.56
N ARG A 80 -5.63 12.60 -3.51
CA ARG A 80 -4.98 13.46 -4.48
C ARG A 80 -3.47 13.36 -4.33
N ILE A 81 -2.77 13.94 -5.29
CA ILE A 81 -1.33 14.11 -5.19
C ILE A 81 -1.08 15.58 -4.87
N ASP A 82 -0.31 15.82 -3.81
CA ASP A 82 0.08 17.17 -3.45
C ASP A 82 1.39 17.47 -4.17
N THR A 83 1.34 18.32 -5.19
CA THR A 83 2.52 18.58 -5.98
C THR A 83 3.54 19.44 -5.25
N SER A 84 3.10 20.23 -4.28
CA SER A 84 4.03 21.02 -3.49
C SER A 84 4.83 20.15 -2.55
N LEU A 85 4.17 19.22 -1.89
CA LEU A 85 4.83 18.33 -0.95
C LEU A 85 5.35 17.07 -1.59
N LYS A 86 4.96 16.84 -2.84
CA LYS A 86 5.39 15.66 -3.62
C LYS A 86 5.03 14.37 -2.89
N CYS A 87 3.76 14.25 -2.60
CA CYS A 87 3.27 13.08 -1.89
C CYS A 87 1.85 12.74 -2.32
N PHE A 88 1.47 11.49 -2.06
CA PHE A 88 0.08 11.10 -2.14
C PHE A 88 -0.59 11.49 -0.83
N VAL A 89 -1.79 12.01 -0.91
CA VAL A 89 -2.58 12.28 0.29
C VAL A 89 -3.63 11.20 0.36
N MET A 90 -3.58 10.41 1.42
CA MET A 90 -4.46 9.27 1.57
C MET A 90 -5.80 9.69 2.16
N ALA A 91 -6.76 8.79 2.14
CA ALA A 91 -8.10 9.10 2.65
C ALA A 91 -8.12 9.51 4.11
N ASP A 92 -7.13 9.06 4.88
CA ASP A 92 -7.03 9.43 6.29
C ASP A 92 -6.10 10.62 6.49
N ASP A 93 -5.79 11.33 5.41
CA ASP A 93 -4.92 12.50 5.40
C ASP A 93 -3.43 12.18 5.62
N THR A 94 -3.05 10.93 5.62
CA THR A 94 -1.65 10.56 5.68
C THR A 94 -0.95 10.97 4.39
N ASN A 95 0.24 11.53 4.50
CA ASN A 95 1.03 11.92 3.35
C ASN A 95 2.09 10.87 3.09
N ILE A 96 2.08 10.27 1.92
CA ILE A 96 3.04 9.23 1.55
C ILE A 96 3.99 9.84 0.51
N PRO A 97 5.28 9.91 0.81
CA PRO A 97 6.21 10.57 -0.11
C PRO A 97 6.33 9.85 -1.45
N ILE A 98 6.51 10.62 -2.50
CA ILE A 98 6.72 10.07 -3.83
C ILE A 98 8.15 10.39 -4.23
N LYS A 99 8.91 9.37 -4.57
CA LYS A 99 10.27 9.56 -4.99
C LYS A 99 10.28 10.43 -6.23
N ARG A 100 11.23 11.36 -6.30
CA ARG A 100 11.25 12.34 -7.36
C ARG A 100 11.12 11.77 -8.75
N GLU A 101 11.90 10.75 -9.04
CA GLU A 101 11.89 10.18 -10.38
C GLU A 101 10.63 9.37 -10.65
N LEU A 102 9.80 9.13 -9.65
CA LEU A 102 8.56 8.41 -9.83
C LEU A 102 7.33 9.32 -9.90
N SER A 103 7.52 10.64 -9.78
CA SER A 103 6.37 11.54 -9.72
C SER A 103 5.51 11.48 -10.98
N GLY A 104 6.12 11.37 -12.14
CA GLY A 104 5.35 11.25 -13.37
C GLY A 104 4.57 9.96 -13.45
N LYS A 105 5.22 8.86 -13.02
CA LYS A 105 4.55 7.58 -13.03
C LYS A 105 3.43 7.52 -12.01
N ALA A 106 3.63 8.18 -10.87
CA ALA A 106 2.61 8.24 -9.84
C ALA A 106 1.36 8.93 -10.35
N LYS A 107 1.55 10.04 -11.02
CA LYS A 107 0.43 10.79 -11.58
C LYS A 107 -0.31 9.96 -12.60
N LYS A 108 0.42 9.30 -13.49
CA LYS A 108 -0.21 8.47 -14.52
C LYS A 108 -0.94 7.28 -13.92
N ALA A 109 -0.38 6.68 -12.87
CA ALA A 109 -1.01 5.55 -12.23
C ALA A 109 -2.34 5.94 -11.61
N LEU A 110 -2.37 7.10 -10.95
CA LEU A 110 -3.59 7.56 -10.33
C LEU A 110 -4.64 7.94 -11.37
N GLU A 111 -4.20 8.59 -12.44
CA GLU A 111 -5.13 8.95 -13.50
C GLU A 111 -5.71 7.73 -14.18
N ARG A 112 -4.90 6.70 -14.39
CA ARG A 112 -5.37 5.48 -14.99
C ARG A 112 -6.36 4.77 -14.07
N TYR A 113 -6.08 4.77 -12.78
CA TYR A 113 -6.98 4.16 -11.83
C TYR A 113 -8.35 4.83 -11.88
N TYR A 114 -8.38 6.16 -11.85
CA TYR A 114 -9.63 6.90 -11.90
C TYR A 114 -10.36 6.66 -13.21
N PHE A 115 -9.64 6.67 -14.29
CA PHE A 115 -10.25 6.47 -15.59
C PHE A 115 -10.91 5.11 -15.70
N ASP A 116 -10.20 4.06 -15.29
CA ASP A 116 -10.71 2.72 -15.37
C ASP A 116 -11.93 2.53 -14.49
N HIS A 117 -11.91 3.10 -13.31
CA HIS A 117 -13.01 2.92 -12.37
C HIS A 117 -14.21 3.80 -12.71
N THR A 118 -13.96 4.95 -13.27
CA THR A 118 -15.07 5.79 -13.72
C THR A 118 -15.79 5.12 -14.88
N ARG A 119 -15.05 4.51 -15.78
CA ARG A 119 -15.68 3.79 -16.86
C ARG A 119 -16.49 2.62 -16.35
N GLY A 120 -15.98 1.95 -15.34
CA GLY A 120 -16.69 0.82 -14.78
C GLY A 120 -17.98 1.17 -14.12
N LEU A 121 -18.14 2.43 -13.75
CA LEU A 121 -19.36 2.85 -13.10
C LEU A 121 -20.50 3.07 -14.07
N LYS A 122 -20.21 3.07 -15.32
CA LYS A 122 -21.26 3.22 -16.29
C LYS A 122 -21.98 1.93 -16.59
#